data_6053904a265d38049e1a956ba16027ef
#
_entry.id   6053904a265d38049e1a956ba16027ef
#
_cell.length_a   1.000
_cell.length_b   1.000
_cell.length_c   1.000
_cell.angle_alpha   90.00
_cell.angle_beta   90.00
_cell.angle_gamma   90.00
#
_symmetry.space_group_name_H-M   'P 1'
#
loop_
_entity.id
_entity.type
_entity.pdbx_description
1 polymer ?
#
loop_
_entity_poly.entity_id
_entity_poly.type
_entity_poly.pdbx_seq_one_letter_code
_entity_poly.pdbx_strand_id
1 'polypeptide(L)'
;MKACRLNRLAWAAFAVAGLGACTQAATPAQSTIAPAVQVVPETADTTPAALPRMTVHKTPTCGCCGSWVDHVQKAGFTVDVHDMDDLGPVKERLGVPYAKGSCHTAEIGGYLIEGHVPAADIKRLLEEKPDARGLVLPGMPLGSPGMEVPEGRQQPYTVELVHHDGTTEPFAQH
;
A
#
# COMPACT_ATOMS: atom_id res chain seq x y z
N MET A 1 -4.43 16.99 44.28
CA MET A 1 -5.47 16.63 45.28
C MET A 1 -6.77 16.37 44.54
N LYS A 2 -7.49 15.31 44.91
CA LYS A 2 -8.78 14.75 44.42
C LYS A 2 -8.55 13.67 43.33
N ALA A 3 -8.38 12.39 43.70
CA ALA A 3 -9.31 11.40 44.27
C ALA A 3 -10.26 10.82 43.15
N CYS A 4 -9.92 9.66 42.61
CA CYS A 4 -10.40 8.33 42.99
C CYS A 4 -11.94 8.17 42.89
N ARG A 5 -12.42 7.38 41.93
CA ARG A 5 -13.62 6.54 42.14
C ARG A 5 -13.50 5.22 41.36
N LEU A 6 -13.23 4.17 42.15
CA LEU A 6 -13.59 2.79 41.79
C LEU A 6 -15.13 2.69 41.70
N ASN A 7 -15.62 1.95 40.73
CA ASN A 7 -16.96 1.34 40.83
C ASN A 7 -16.89 -0.13 40.48
N ARG A 8 -16.92 -0.97 41.53
CA ARG A 8 -17.17 -2.42 41.50
C ARG A 8 -18.66 -2.63 41.58
N LEU A 9 -19.24 -3.41 40.70
CA LEU A 9 -20.51 -4.09 40.97
C LEU A 9 -20.45 -5.48 40.35
N ALA A 10 -20.43 -6.44 41.31
CA ALA A 10 -20.65 -7.87 41.14
C ALA A 10 -22.16 -8.12 41.27
N TRP A 11 -22.68 -9.05 40.48
CA TRP A 11 -23.93 -9.83 40.76
C TRP A 11 -23.95 -10.96 39.78
N ALA A 12 -23.85 -12.10 40.21
CA ALA A 12 -24.66 -13.11 40.91
C ALA A 12 -25.14 -14.19 39.92
N ALA A 13 -24.77 -15.40 40.27
CA ALA A 13 -25.08 -16.66 39.63
C ALA A 13 -26.60 -17.02 39.76
N PHE A 14 -27.12 -17.64 38.70
CA PHE A 14 -28.33 -18.50 38.84
C PHE A 14 -28.06 -19.85 38.20
N ALA A 15 -28.02 -20.84 39.05
CA ALA A 15 -28.09 -22.25 38.71
C ALA A 15 -29.58 -22.68 38.70
N VAL A 16 -30.03 -23.31 37.61
CA VAL A 16 -31.27 -24.09 37.62
C VAL A 16 -30.99 -25.45 36.99
N ALA A 17 -31.07 -26.46 37.84
CA ALA A 17 -31.08 -27.86 37.46
C ALA A 17 -32.51 -28.27 37.03
N GLY A 18 -32.63 -28.91 35.88
CA GLY A 18 -33.88 -29.53 35.42
C GLY A 18 -33.56 -30.89 34.81
N LEU A 19 -33.75 -31.95 35.59
CA LEU A 19 -33.79 -33.32 35.07
C LEU A 19 -35.15 -33.53 34.36
N GLY A 20 -35.11 -33.92 33.12
CA GLY A 20 -36.25 -34.42 32.37
C GLY A 20 -35.83 -35.64 31.54
N ALA A 21 -36.04 -36.82 32.05
CA ALA A 21 -35.91 -38.07 31.33
C ALA A 21 -37.14 -38.29 30.45
N CYS A 22 -36.96 -38.35 29.14
CA CYS A 22 -37.92 -38.89 28.19
C CYS A 22 -37.24 -39.92 27.31
N THR A 23 -37.55 -41.19 27.60
CA THR A 23 -37.29 -42.33 26.73
C THR A 23 -38.10 -42.19 25.43
N GLN A 24 -37.44 -42.15 24.31
CA GLN A 24 -38.10 -42.28 23.00
C GLN A 24 -37.47 -43.43 22.21
N ALA A 25 -38.37 -44.22 21.67
CA ALA A 25 -38.14 -45.46 20.94
C ALA A 25 -37.34 -45.23 19.65
N ALA A 26 -36.40 -46.13 19.38
CA ALA A 26 -35.61 -46.17 18.18
C ALA A 26 -36.47 -46.56 16.96
N THR A 27 -36.58 -45.67 15.98
CA THR A 27 -37.02 -45.98 14.64
C THR A 27 -35.79 -46.13 13.74
N PRO A 28 -35.61 -47.15 12.94
CA PRO A 28 -34.45 -47.29 12.05
C PRO A 28 -34.58 -46.26 10.91
N ALA A 29 -33.74 -45.25 10.91
CA ALA A 29 -33.62 -44.32 9.81
C ALA A 29 -32.86 -44.97 8.64
N GLN A 30 -33.51 -45.03 7.50
CA GLN A 30 -32.92 -45.42 6.21
C GLN A 30 -31.81 -44.43 5.86
N SER A 31 -30.60 -44.95 5.73
CA SER A 31 -29.46 -44.19 5.17
C SER A 31 -29.68 -43.95 3.67
N THR A 32 -30.18 -42.79 3.33
CA THR A 32 -30.08 -42.27 1.97
C THR A 32 -28.64 -41.75 1.81
N ILE A 33 -27.84 -42.45 1.02
CA ILE A 33 -26.50 -42.01 0.59
C ILE A 33 -26.74 -40.86 -0.37
N ALA A 34 -26.54 -39.64 0.15
CA ALA A 34 -26.42 -38.46 -0.70
C ALA A 34 -25.08 -38.51 -1.50
N PRO A 35 -25.06 -38.22 -2.80
CA PRO A 35 -23.81 -38.21 -3.53
C PRO A 35 -22.88 -37.14 -2.91
N ALA A 36 -21.70 -37.57 -2.52
CA ALA A 36 -20.64 -36.66 -2.06
C ALA A 36 -20.28 -35.73 -3.22
N VAL A 37 -20.66 -34.47 -3.11
CA VAL A 37 -20.12 -33.41 -3.99
C VAL A 37 -18.65 -33.31 -3.65
N GLN A 38 -17.80 -33.80 -4.54
CA GLN A 38 -16.37 -33.59 -4.47
C GLN A 38 -16.12 -32.10 -4.77
N VAL A 39 -15.87 -31.34 -3.71
CA VAL A 39 -15.32 -30.00 -3.83
C VAL A 39 -13.89 -30.18 -4.34
N VAL A 40 -13.71 -30.03 -5.65
CA VAL A 40 -12.40 -29.91 -6.25
C VAL A 40 -11.80 -28.62 -5.69
N PRO A 41 -10.64 -28.65 -5.02
CA PRO A 41 -10.00 -27.40 -4.64
C PRO A 41 -9.67 -26.64 -5.92
N GLU A 42 -10.34 -25.52 -6.13
CA GLU A 42 -9.99 -24.54 -7.15
C GLU A 42 -8.57 -24.09 -6.83
N THR A 43 -7.60 -24.61 -7.58
CA THR A 43 -6.23 -24.10 -7.52
C THR A 43 -6.31 -22.65 -7.94
N ALA A 44 -6.21 -21.74 -6.95
CA ALA A 44 -6.07 -20.32 -7.22
C ALA A 44 -4.85 -20.19 -8.15
N ASP A 45 -5.11 -19.85 -9.41
CA ASP A 45 -4.09 -19.48 -10.39
C ASP A 45 -3.42 -18.22 -9.85
N THR A 46 -2.27 -18.42 -9.20
CA THR A 46 -1.46 -17.33 -8.64
C THR A 46 -0.61 -16.74 -9.76
N THR A 47 -1.25 -16.33 -10.85
CA THR A 47 -0.60 -15.42 -11.79
C THR A 47 -0.34 -14.12 -11.02
N PRO A 48 0.92 -13.64 -10.90
CA PRO A 48 1.19 -12.37 -10.25
C PRO A 48 0.31 -11.30 -10.89
N ALA A 49 -0.51 -10.64 -10.10
CA ALA A 49 -1.36 -9.58 -10.61
C ALA A 49 -0.48 -8.55 -11.32
N ALA A 50 -0.83 -8.24 -12.58
CA ALA A 50 -0.08 -7.24 -13.35
C ALA A 50 -0.03 -5.92 -12.58
N LEU A 51 1.16 -5.29 -12.53
CA LEU A 51 1.31 -3.99 -11.89
C LEU A 51 0.36 -2.96 -12.52
N PRO A 52 -0.25 -2.07 -11.75
CA PRO A 52 -1.06 -0.99 -12.29
C PRO A 52 -0.25 -0.13 -13.26
N ARG A 53 -0.93 0.49 -14.21
CA ARG A 53 -0.31 1.48 -15.11
C ARG A 53 0.08 2.73 -14.32
N MET A 54 1.26 3.26 -14.59
CA MET A 54 1.80 4.47 -13.98
C MET A 54 1.68 5.64 -14.95
N THR A 55 1.18 6.78 -14.49
CA THR A 55 1.20 8.04 -15.24
C THR A 55 2.28 8.95 -14.65
N VAL A 56 3.21 9.43 -15.47
CA VAL A 56 4.33 10.29 -15.06
C VAL A 56 4.22 11.66 -15.68
N HIS A 57 4.24 12.70 -14.87
CA HIS A 57 4.23 14.10 -15.27
C HIS A 57 5.62 14.69 -15.04
N LYS A 58 6.27 15.18 -16.11
CA LYS A 58 7.61 15.76 -16.07
C LYS A 58 7.76 16.88 -17.09
N THR A 59 8.82 17.69 -16.96
CA THR A 59 9.15 18.63 -18.02
C THR A 59 9.88 17.92 -19.18
N PRO A 60 9.70 18.33 -20.45
CA PRO A 60 10.28 17.65 -21.60
C PRO A 60 11.81 17.61 -21.56
N THR A 61 12.45 18.60 -20.94
CA THR A 61 13.91 18.72 -20.86
C THR A 61 14.53 18.06 -19.63
N CYS A 62 13.74 17.44 -18.74
CA CYS A 62 14.25 16.80 -17.54
C CYS A 62 14.91 15.43 -17.85
N GLY A 63 16.24 15.42 -18.01
CA GLY A 63 17.00 14.20 -18.34
C GLY A 63 16.95 13.15 -17.21
N CYS A 64 17.15 13.55 -15.94
CA CYS A 64 17.09 12.64 -14.79
C CYS A 64 15.69 12.04 -14.61
N CYS A 65 14.63 12.78 -14.95
CA CYS A 65 13.26 12.25 -14.93
C CYS A 65 13.10 11.15 -16.00
N GLY A 66 13.68 11.32 -17.20
CA GLY A 66 13.71 10.27 -18.22
C GLY A 66 14.44 9.01 -17.74
N SER A 67 15.60 9.18 -17.11
CA SER A 67 16.34 8.06 -16.52
C SER A 67 15.56 7.34 -15.41
N TRP A 68 14.78 8.07 -14.61
CA TRP A 68 13.88 7.46 -13.62
C TRP A 68 12.74 6.68 -14.29
N VAL A 69 12.16 7.20 -15.37
CA VAL A 69 11.15 6.46 -16.17
C VAL A 69 11.74 5.14 -16.67
N ASP A 70 12.97 5.16 -17.23
CA ASP A 70 13.66 3.95 -17.66
C ASP A 70 13.86 2.96 -16.50
N HIS A 71 14.19 3.45 -15.30
CA HIS A 71 14.35 2.62 -14.10
C HIS A 71 13.05 1.89 -13.74
N VAL A 72 11.92 2.56 -13.67
CA VAL A 72 10.65 1.94 -13.31
C VAL A 72 10.14 1.01 -14.43
N GLN A 73 10.37 1.33 -15.70
CA GLN A 73 10.05 0.45 -16.82
C GLN A 73 10.88 -0.84 -16.78
N LYS A 74 12.19 -0.77 -16.51
CA LYS A 74 13.05 -1.95 -16.31
C LYS A 74 12.60 -2.80 -15.12
N ALA A 75 11.97 -2.20 -14.12
CA ALA A 75 11.39 -2.90 -12.99
C ALA A 75 10.02 -3.55 -13.30
N GLY A 76 9.49 -3.39 -14.52
CA GLY A 76 8.26 -4.02 -15.00
C GLY A 76 7.02 -3.14 -14.95
N PHE A 77 7.14 -1.84 -14.66
CA PHE A 77 6.00 -0.93 -14.72
C PHE A 77 5.67 -0.55 -16.17
N THR A 78 4.38 -0.49 -16.51
CA THR A 78 3.92 0.16 -17.74
C THR A 78 3.70 1.63 -17.44
N VAL A 79 4.36 2.52 -18.23
CA VAL A 79 4.41 3.95 -17.96
C VAL A 79 3.84 4.76 -19.11
N ASP A 80 2.94 5.69 -18.81
CA ASP A 80 2.48 6.75 -19.69
C ASP A 80 3.14 8.08 -19.26
N VAL A 81 3.91 8.70 -20.16
CA VAL A 81 4.61 9.96 -19.87
C VAL A 81 3.83 11.13 -20.42
N HIS A 82 3.60 12.13 -19.58
CA HIS A 82 2.97 13.40 -19.92
C HIS A 82 3.97 14.54 -19.71
N ASP A 83 4.52 15.06 -20.81
CA ASP A 83 5.37 16.22 -20.77
C ASP A 83 4.55 17.50 -20.60
N MET A 84 4.96 18.36 -19.68
CA MET A 84 4.31 19.64 -19.40
C MET A 84 5.33 20.66 -18.86
N ASP A 85 5.10 21.93 -19.13
CA ASP A 85 6.02 23.00 -18.72
C ASP A 85 5.85 23.38 -17.24
N ASP A 86 4.66 23.21 -16.67
CA ASP A 86 4.33 23.52 -15.27
C ASP A 86 3.71 22.32 -14.56
N LEU A 87 4.42 21.81 -13.57
CA LEU A 87 3.96 20.70 -12.72
C LEU A 87 3.16 21.15 -11.49
N GLY A 88 3.10 22.45 -11.22
CA GLY A 88 2.40 23.01 -10.06
C GLY A 88 0.97 22.50 -9.91
N PRO A 89 0.11 22.62 -10.94
CA PRO A 89 -1.27 22.14 -10.86
C PRO A 89 -1.41 20.64 -10.59
N VAL A 90 -0.50 19.81 -11.11
CA VAL A 90 -0.50 18.36 -10.86
C VAL A 90 -0.09 18.07 -9.42
N LYS A 91 0.96 18.72 -8.93
CA LYS A 91 1.43 18.56 -7.54
C LYS A 91 0.36 18.99 -6.53
N GLU A 92 -0.32 20.10 -6.80
CA GLU A 92 -1.42 20.59 -5.97
C GLU A 92 -2.61 19.59 -5.97
N ARG A 93 -3.04 19.15 -7.15
CA ARG A 93 -4.13 18.17 -7.31
C ARG A 93 -3.86 16.86 -6.56
N LEU A 94 -2.62 16.36 -6.63
CA LEU A 94 -2.21 15.13 -5.98
C LEU A 94 -1.84 15.32 -4.51
N GLY A 95 -1.74 16.58 -4.06
CA GLY A 95 -1.47 16.94 -2.68
C GLY A 95 -0.02 16.63 -2.26
N VAL A 96 0.95 16.94 -3.13
CA VAL A 96 2.36 16.94 -2.75
C VAL A 96 2.54 17.94 -1.61
N PRO A 97 3.07 17.52 -0.44
CA PRO A 97 3.20 18.43 0.70
C PRO A 97 4.18 19.56 0.40
N TYR A 98 3.96 20.71 1.03
CA TYR A 98 4.87 21.85 0.92
C TYR A 98 6.32 21.45 1.28
N ALA A 99 7.29 21.91 0.50
CA ALA A 99 8.72 21.60 0.62
C ALA A 99 9.10 20.11 0.44
N LYS A 100 8.18 19.25 -0.02
CA LYS A 100 8.46 17.83 -0.34
C LYS A 100 8.52 17.57 -1.84
N GLY A 101 8.41 18.58 -2.67
CA GLY A 101 8.45 18.46 -4.12
C GLY A 101 9.80 18.08 -4.69
N SER A 102 9.79 17.47 -5.87
CA SER A 102 10.94 17.08 -6.69
C SER A 102 10.70 17.47 -8.16
N CYS A 103 11.46 16.90 -9.10
CA CYS A 103 11.44 17.29 -10.51
C CYS A 103 10.32 16.65 -11.35
N HIS A 104 9.67 15.61 -10.86
CA HIS A 104 8.54 14.94 -11.51
C HIS A 104 7.57 14.39 -10.49
N THR A 105 6.36 14.11 -10.96
CA THR A 105 5.26 13.56 -10.15
C THR A 105 4.62 12.41 -10.91
N ALA A 106 4.34 11.31 -10.25
CA ALA A 106 3.64 10.18 -10.86
C ALA A 106 2.41 9.75 -10.04
N GLU A 107 1.52 9.04 -10.72
CA GLU A 107 0.31 8.43 -10.15
C GLU A 107 0.31 6.95 -10.48
N ILE A 108 0.05 6.09 -9.49
CA ILE A 108 -0.08 4.64 -9.68
C ILE A 108 -0.99 4.02 -8.65
N GLY A 109 -1.99 3.24 -9.09
CA GLY A 109 -2.89 2.52 -8.17
C GLY A 109 -3.62 3.41 -7.16
N GLY A 110 -3.81 4.69 -7.46
CA GLY A 110 -4.41 5.69 -6.56
C GLY A 110 -3.40 6.41 -5.67
N TYR A 111 -2.12 6.05 -5.73
CA TYR A 111 -1.05 6.69 -4.95
C TYR A 111 -0.30 7.76 -5.75
N LEU A 112 0.11 8.81 -5.04
CA LEU A 112 1.11 9.79 -5.45
C LEU A 112 2.52 9.17 -5.32
N ILE A 113 3.38 9.40 -6.33
CA ILE A 113 4.82 9.16 -6.25
C ILE A 113 5.52 10.46 -6.66
N GLU A 114 6.26 11.05 -5.76
CA GLU A 114 6.97 12.32 -6.00
C GLU A 114 8.48 12.11 -6.01
N GLY A 115 9.13 12.44 -7.12
CA GLY A 115 10.58 12.38 -7.27
C GLY A 115 11.14 10.98 -7.48
N HIS A 116 12.42 10.82 -7.22
CA HIS A 116 13.25 9.68 -7.60
C HIS A 116 13.10 8.45 -6.68
N VAL A 117 11.84 8.10 -6.34
CA VAL A 117 11.49 6.96 -5.48
C VAL A 117 11.91 5.65 -6.17
N PRO A 118 12.64 4.75 -5.48
CA PRO A 118 13.03 3.46 -6.03
C PRO A 118 11.82 2.58 -6.39
N ALA A 119 11.91 1.87 -7.51
CA ALA A 119 10.86 0.95 -7.98
C ALA A 119 10.50 -0.13 -6.96
N ALA A 120 11.45 -0.56 -6.13
CA ALA A 120 11.21 -1.52 -5.05
C ALA A 120 10.26 -0.96 -3.98
N ASP A 121 10.43 0.32 -3.60
CA ASP A 121 9.56 0.99 -2.63
C ASP A 121 8.16 1.19 -3.19
N ILE A 122 8.05 1.51 -4.49
CA ILE A 122 6.73 1.62 -5.15
C ILE A 122 6.03 0.26 -5.15
N LYS A 123 6.74 -0.84 -5.44
CA LYS A 123 6.16 -2.19 -5.37
C LYS A 123 5.68 -2.52 -3.96
N ARG A 124 6.50 -2.23 -2.94
CA ARG A 124 6.14 -2.42 -1.54
C ARG A 124 4.89 -1.62 -1.15
N LEU A 125 4.80 -0.35 -1.57
CA LEU A 125 3.59 0.46 -1.36
C LEU A 125 2.34 -0.19 -1.95
N LEU A 126 2.44 -0.71 -3.18
CA LEU A 126 1.32 -1.37 -3.87
C LEU A 126 0.94 -2.72 -3.24
N GLU A 127 1.87 -3.40 -2.59
CA GLU A 127 1.64 -4.65 -1.86
C GLU A 127 1.02 -4.40 -0.49
N GLU A 128 1.59 -3.47 0.28
CA GLU A 128 1.15 -3.13 1.64
C GLU A 128 -0.17 -2.36 1.67
N LYS A 129 -0.45 -1.57 0.63
CA LYS A 129 -1.67 -0.76 0.45
C LYS A 129 -2.05 0.06 1.69
N PRO A 130 -1.12 0.85 2.26
CA PRO A 130 -1.43 1.67 3.42
C PRO A 130 -2.51 2.70 3.09
N ASP A 131 -3.29 3.09 4.10
CA ASP A 131 -4.24 4.20 3.99
C ASP A 131 -3.46 5.53 4.04
N ALA A 132 -2.91 5.89 2.89
CA ALA A 132 -2.01 7.01 2.72
C ALA A 132 -2.16 7.62 1.32
N ARG A 133 -1.62 8.83 1.14
CA ARG A 133 -1.61 9.52 -0.15
C ARG A 133 -0.58 8.94 -1.12
N GLY A 134 0.59 8.50 -0.64
CA GLY A 134 1.65 7.95 -1.47
C GLY A 134 3.05 8.14 -0.89
N LEU A 135 4.07 8.18 -1.76
CA LEU A 135 5.47 8.33 -1.40
C LEU A 135 6.08 9.60 -1.97
N VAL A 136 7.00 10.20 -1.22
CA VAL A 136 7.81 11.32 -1.68
C VAL A 136 9.30 11.06 -1.41
N LEU A 137 10.14 11.45 -2.35
CA LEU A 137 11.58 11.62 -2.15
C LEU A 137 11.91 13.08 -2.47
N PRO A 138 12.01 13.94 -1.44
CA PRO A 138 12.27 15.38 -1.65
C PRO A 138 13.64 15.62 -2.28
N GLY A 139 13.69 16.56 -3.22
CA GLY A 139 14.93 16.90 -3.92
C GLY A 139 15.35 15.82 -4.93
N MET A 140 16.66 15.71 -5.14
CA MET A 140 17.29 14.81 -6.12
C MET A 140 18.61 14.28 -5.53
N PRO A 141 18.57 13.42 -4.51
CA PRO A 141 19.79 12.92 -3.87
C PRO A 141 20.62 12.09 -4.84
N LEU A 142 21.95 12.29 -4.83
CA LEU A 142 22.86 11.51 -5.66
C LEU A 142 22.78 10.04 -5.34
N GLY A 143 22.73 9.21 -6.39
CA GLY A 143 22.62 7.75 -6.26
C GLY A 143 21.19 7.24 -6.16
N SER A 144 20.16 8.12 -6.03
CA SER A 144 18.78 7.69 -6.23
C SER A 144 18.53 7.34 -7.70
N PRO A 145 17.50 6.53 -8.04
CA PRO A 145 17.24 6.12 -9.41
C PRO A 145 17.12 7.29 -10.39
N GLY A 146 17.91 7.30 -11.46
CA GLY A 146 17.98 8.40 -12.41
C GLY A 146 18.92 9.53 -12.00
N MET A 147 19.55 9.43 -10.81
CA MET A 147 20.54 10.37 -10.28
C MET A 147 21.89 9.67 -9.99
N GLU A 148 22.12 8.54 -10.63
CA GLU A 148 23.38 7.81 -10.55
C GLU A 148 24.53 8.62 -11.17
N VAL A 149 25.70 8.54 -10.56
CA VAL A 149 26.93 9.18 -11.05
C VAL A 149 28.01 8.11 -11.35
N PRO A 150 28.91 8.36 -12.33
CA PRO A 150 29.89 7.38 -12.78
C PRO A 150 30.79 6.83 -11.66
N GLU A 151 31.11 7.65 -10.66
CA GLU A 151 31.95 7.24 -9.52
C GLU A 151 31.21 6.41 -8.45
N GLY A 152 29.92 6.11 -8.65
CA GLY A 152 29.10 5.35 -7.72
C GLY A 152 28.87 6.04 -6.37
N ARG A 153 29.07 7.37 -6.29
CA ARG A 153 28.80 8.14 -5.07
C ARG A 153 27.31 8.17 -4.77
N GLN A 154 26.96 7.93 -3.51
CA GLN A 154 25.58 7.97 -3.03
C GLN A 154 25.48 8.93 -1.85
N GLN A 155 24.36 9.60 -1.74
CA GLN A 155 23.94 10.35 -0.55
C GLN A 155 22.89 9.50 0.16
N PRO A 156 22.97 9.34 1.49
CA PRO A 156 21.84 8.74 2.22
C PRO A 156 20.57 9.55 1.99
N TYR A 157 19.46 8.85 1.74
CA TYR A 157 18.16 9.50 1.58
C TYR A 157 17.05 8.66 2.20
N THR A 158 15.95 9.33 2.51
CA THR A 158 14.74 8.69 3.05
C THR A 158 13.59 8.92 2.11
N VAL A 159 12.94 7.83 1.70
CA VAL A 159 11.62 7.86 1.09
C VAL A 159 10.61 7.99 2.21
N GLU A 160 9.70 8.95 2.08
CA GLU A 160 8.69 9.23 3.10
C GLU A 160 7.29 8.83 2.62
N LEU A 161 6.49 8.23 3.51
CA LEU A 161 5.07 8.02 3.32
C LEU A 161 4.32 9.33 3.60
N VAL A 162 3.41 9.70 2.74
CA VAL A 162 2.56 10.91 2.88
C VAL A 162 1.18 10.49 3.32
N HIS A 163 0.73 10.98 4.47
CA HIS A 163 -0.62 10.79 4.98
C HIS A 163 -1.63 11.73 4.31
N HIS A 164 -2.92 11.44 4.44
CA HIS A 164 -3.98 12.26 3.84
C HIS A 164 -4.05 13.69 4.39
N ASP A 165 -3.56 13.92 5.61
CA ASP A 165 -3.44 15.25 6.23
C ASP A 165 -2.21 16.03 5.77
N GLY A 166 -1.34 15.43 4.92
CA GLY A 166 -0.11 16.02 4.40
C GLY A 166 1.11 15.88 5.33
N THR A 167 0.98 15.22 6.48
CA THR A 167 2.12 14.84 7.30
C THR A 167 2.92 13.71 6.64
N THR A 168 4.19 13.56 6.99
CA THR A 168 5.05 12.52 6.44
C THR A 168 5.77 11.74 7.53
N GLU A 169 6.06 10.47 7.26
CA GLU A 169 6.88 9.60 8.09
C GLU A 169 7.89 8.80 7.24
N PRO A 170 9.00 8.33 7.81
CA PRO A 170 9.95 7.49 7.08
C PRO A 170 9.30 6.20 6.59
N PHE A 171 9.42 5.92 5.28
CA PHE A 171 9.00 4.68 4.66
C PHE A 171 10.20 3.76 4.39
N ALA A 172 11.25 4.25 3.72
CA ALA A 172 12.48 3.52 3.44
C ALA A 172 13.72 4.40 3.59
N GLN A 173 14.84 3.80 3.94
CA GLN A 173 16.16 4.46 4.02
C GLN A 173 17.14 3.76 3.06
N HIS A 174 17.91 4.55 2.35
CA HIS A 174 18.86 4.11 1.32
C HIS A 174 20.23 4.75 1.52
#